data_b30c80b0e53c7b4edfcc1ad2c2b1b1fe
#
_entry.id   b30c80b0e53c7b4edfcc1ad2c2b1b1fe
#
_cell.length_a   1.000
_cell.length_b   1.000
_cell.length_c   1.000
_cell.angle_alpha   90.00
_cell.angle_beta   90.00
_cell.angle_gamma   90.00
#
_symmetry.space_group_name_H-M   'P 1'
#
loop_
_entity.id
_entity.type
_entity.pdbx_description
1 polymer ?
#
loop_
_entity_poly.entity_id
_entity_poly.type
_entity_poly.pdbx_seq_one_letter_code
_entity_poly.pdbx_strand_id
1 'polypeptide(L)'
;MTPEQHYAIMFADIAGSTKLYDSLGNQEANKLIQQCIDRLTAITTQHNGTVIKTIGDEIMASFPSADDAIDAAIHMQNTISGDESNVLSIRVGLQYGPAISKEGDLFGDAVNVAARMAGVAKAKQIITTEWTIQKLTADRRKNARLFDHTKVKGKDDELNIYLVNWEDESRVTRFATAYSMKNISASKMLMVLKYSGKELIITDQDLANAMTIGRDSNCNIALNAVYASRTHATLSINRGKFILGDQSSNGTYVRFKGQEDLFVRRESLPLVGDGYISLGEAVNEQSPTIISFSILQTG
;
A
#
# COMPACT_ATOMS: atom_id res chain seq x y z
N MET A 1 41.95 -3.18 -8.09
CA MET A 1 40.62 -3.57 -7.57
C MET A 1 39.88 -2.28 -7.22
N THR A 2 38.72 -2.05 -7.80
CA THR A 2 37.88 -0.90 -7.43
C THR A 2 37.42 -1.10 -5.99
N PRO A 3 37.57 -0.13 -5.09
CA PRO A 3 37.16 -0.29 -3.71
C PRO A 3 35.64 -0.46 -3.64
N GLU A 4 35.19 -1.35 -2.74
CA GLU A 4 33.80 -1.53 -2.40
C GLU A 4 33.29 -0.27 -1.68
N GLN A 5 32.20 0.31 -2.17
CA GLN A 5 31.58 1.48 -1.57
C GLN A 5 30.14 1.17 -1.19
N HIS A 6 29.61 1.90 -0.19
CA HIS A 6 28.24 1.74 0.24
C HIS A 6 27.33 2.71 -0.51
N TYR A 7 26.24 2.16 -1.05
CA TYR A 7 25.19 2.91 -1.76
C TYR A 7 23.81 2.46 -1.27
N ALA A 8 22.85 3.34 -1.36
CA ALA A 8 21.47 2.93 -1.37
C ALA A 8 21.08 2.65 -2.83
N ILE A 9 20.77 1.40 -3.14
CA ILE A 9 20.36 0.93 -4.46
C ILE A 9 18.83 0.91 -4.50
N MET A 10 18.27 1.47 -5.56
CA MET A 10 16.83 1.52 -5.80
C MET A 10 16.49 0.89 -7.14
N PHE A 11 15.44 0.08 -7.15
CA PHE A 11 14.71 -0.30 -8.36
C PHE A 11 13.30 0.28 -8.25
N ALA A 12 12.89 1.04 -9.28
CA ALA A 12 11.56 1.61 -9.37
C ALA A 12 10.93 1.19 -10.70
N ASP A 13 9.82 0.46 -10.62
CA ASP A 13 9.18 -0.26 -11.73
C ASP A 13 7.71 0.16 -11.85
N ILE A 14 7.20 0.26 -13.09
CA ILE A 14 5.81 0.59 -13.38
C ILE A 14 4.94 -0.66 -13.20
N ALA A 15 4.06 -0.61 -12.22
CA ALA A 15 3.19 -1.73 -11.91
C ALA A 15 2.09 -1.91 -12.97
N GLY A 16 2.04 -3.09 -13.60
CA GLY A 16 1.00 -3.45 -14.57
C GLY A 16 1.17 -2.83 -15.95
N SER A 17 2.38 -2.45 -16.34
CA SER A 17 2.72 -1.92 -17.66
C SER A 17 2.21 -2.76 -18.84
N THR A 18 2.24 -4.09 -18.71
CA THR A 18 1.70 -5.00 -19.74
C THR A 18 0.23 -4.72 -20.05
N LYS A 19 -0.59 -4.44 -19.03
CA LYS A 19 -2.02 -4.11 -19.22
C LYS A 19 -2.23 -2.78 -19.93
N LEU A 20 -1.27 -1.85 -19.86
CA LEU A 20 -1.34 -0.58 -20.59
C LEU A 20 -1.26 -0.80 -22.09
N TYR A 21 -0.40 -1.71 -22.53
CA TYR A 21 -0.29 -2.07 -23.95
C TYR A 21 -1.59 -2.67 -24.49
N ASP A 22 -2.25 -3.50 -23.67
CA ASP A 22 -3.54 -4.12 -24.04
C ASP A 22 -4.68 -3.09 -24.13
N SER A 23 -4.67 -2.08 -23.25
CA SER A 23 -5.77 -1.11 -23.14
C SER A 23 -5.60 0.13 -24.04
N LEU A 24 -4.38 0.63 -24.23
CA LEU A 24 -4.09 1.90 -24.91
C LEU A 24 -3.38 1.71 -26.25
N GLY A 25 -2.91 0.49 -26.55
CA GLY A 25 -2.07 0.21 -27.70
C GLY A 25 -0.61 0.64 -27.52
N ASN A 26 0.26 0.15 -28.41
CA ASN A 26 1.71 0.26 -28.24
C ASN A 26 2.24 1.70 -28.20
N GLN A 27 1.71 2.60 -29.03
CA GLN A 27 2.25 3.97 -29.13
C GLN A 27 1.94 4.81 -27.89
N GLU A 28 0.69 4.79 -27.43
CA GLU A 28 0.28 5.59 -26.26
C GLU A 28 0.86 5.01 -24.98
N ALA A 29 0.87 3.68 -24.83
CA ALA A 29 1.51 3.02 -23.70
C ALA A 29 3.01 3.37 -23.60
N ASN A 30 3.77 3.28 -24.70
CA ASN A 30 5.19 3.66 -24.73
C ASN A 30 5.41 5.12 -24.34
N LYS A 31 4.56 6.03 -24.82
CA LYS A 31 4.66 7.46 -24.49
C LYS A 31 4.46 7.69 -22.98
N LEU A 32 3.44 7.07 -22.37
CA LEU A 32 3.18 7.18 -20.94
C LEU A 32 4.30 6.57 -20.10
N ILE A 33 4.81 5.41 -20.48
CA ILE A 33 5.95 4.75 -19.84
C ILE A 33 7.18 5.65 -19.89
N GLN A 34 7.51 6.21 -21.08
CA GLN A 34 8.67 7.10 -21.22
C GLN A 34 8.53 8.35 -20.35
N GLN A 35 7.36 8.98 -20.34
CA GLN A 35 7.09 10.13 -19.46
C GLN A 35 7.25 9.78 -17.98
N CYS A 36 6.84 8.58 -17.57
CA CYS A 36 7.05 8.10 -16.20
C CYS A 36 8.55 7.95 -15.91
N ILE A 37 9.29 7.25 -16.76
CA ILE A 37 10.75 7.06 -16.62
C ILE A 37 11.48 8.42 -16.54
N ASP A 38 11.11 9.39 -17.36
CA ASP A 38 11.70 10.74 -17.35
C ASP A 38 11.45 11.44 -16.00
N ARG A 39 10.25 11.31 -15.43
CA ARG A 39 9.93 11.84 -14.12
C ARG A 39 10.72 11.14 -13.01
N LEU A 40 10.79 9.81 -13.03
CA LEU A 40 11.59 9.04 -12.06
C LEU A 40 13.06 9.44 -12.11
N THR A 41 13.60 9.63 -13.31
CA THR A 41 14.99 10.09 -13.54
C THR A 41 15.22 11.49 -12.96
N ALA A 42 14.31 12.43 -13.22
CA ALA A 42 14.40 13.78 -12.68
C ALA A 42 14.37 13.80 -11.15
N ILE A 43 13.46 13.03 -10.53
CA ILE A 43 13.35 12.91 -9.07
C ILE A 43 14.61 12.27 -8.48
N THR A 44 15.16 11.24 -9.13
CA THR A 44 16.43 10.62 -8.72
C THR A 44 17.53 11.68 -8.59
N THR A 45 17.70 12.51 -9.61
CA THR A 45 18.71 13.57 -9.62
C THR A 45 18.46 14.65 -8.59
N GLN A 46 17.19 15.03 -8.35
CA GLN A 46 16.82 16.01 -7.33
C GLN A 46 17.18 15.55 -5.91
N HIS A 47 17.24 14.25 -5.67
CA HIS A 47 17.62 13.65 -4.39
C HIS A 47 19.06 13.09 -4.38
N ASN A 48 19.99 13.74 -5.06
CA ASN A 48 21.41 13.39 -5.11
C ASN A 48 21.71 11.99 -5.69
N GLY A 49 20.73 11.36 -6.33
CA GLY A 49 20.88 10.04 -6.93
C GLY A 49 21.40 10.09 -8.36
N THR A 50 21.85 8.94 -8.83
CA THR A 50 22.27 8.70 -10.20
C THR A 50 21.50 7.52 -10.75
N VAL A 51 20.83 7.69 -11.89
CA VAL A 51 20.26 6.56 -12.62
C VAL A 51 21.39 5.79 -13.29
N ILE A 52 21.53 4.53 -12.93
CA ILE A 52 22.58 3.64 -13.44
C ILE A 52 22.17 3.09 -14.80
N LYS A 53 20.93 2.63 -14.92
CA LYS A 53 20.36 2.10 -16.17
C LYS A 53 18.83 2.05 -16.11
N THR A 54 18.23 1.99 -17.30
CA THR A 54 16.82 1.69 -17.50
C THR A 54 16.68 0.28 -18.06
N ILE A 55 15.76 -0.51 -17.53
CA ILE A 55 15.50 -1.91 -17.90
C ILE A 55 14.01 -2.03 -18.26
N GLY A 56 13.67 -1.83 -19.53
CA GLY A 56 12.27 -1.77 -19.96
C GLY A 56 11.54 -0.59 -19.31
N ASP A 57 10.59 -0.86 -18.43
CA ASP A 57 9.78 0.11 -17.67
C ASP A 57 10.27 0.34 -16.22
N GLU A 58 11.46 -0.14 -15.90
CA GLU A 58 12.11 -0.04 -14.61
C GLU A 58 13.38 0.82 -14.70
N ILE A 59 13.66 1.61 -13.67
CA ILE A 59 14.96 2.26 -13.48
C ILE A 59 15.72 1.59 -12.32
N MET A 60 17.04 1.45 -12.51
CA MET A 60 18.00 1.18 -11.44
C MET A 60 18.74 2.46 -11.11
N ALA A 61 18.68 2.90 -9.86
CA ALA A 61 19.34 4.11 -9.38
C ALA A 61 20.19 3.83 -8.14
N SER A 62 21.19 4.67 -7.89
CA SER A 62 22.00 4.68 -6.70
C SER A 62 21.99 6.03 -6.02
N PHE A 63 22.09 6.03 -4.67
CA PHE A 63 22.12 7.23 -3.86
C PHE A 63 23.28 7.13 -2.84
N PRO A 64 23.85 8.27 -2.44
CA PRO A 64 24.96 8.29 -1.49
C PRO A 64 24.51 7.91 -0.06
N SER A 65 23.24 8.10 0.28
CA SER A 65 22.69 7.77 1.59
C SER A 65 21.36 7.04 1.51
N ALA A 66 20.99 6.33 2.58
CA ALA A 66 19.69 5.71 2.71
C ALA A 66 18.55 6.76 2.78
N ASP A 67 18.81 7.90 3.40
CA ASP A 67 17.85 9.00 3.53
C ASP A 67 17.50 9.60 2.16
N ASP A 68 18.50 9.90 1.31
CA ASP A 68 18.27 10.40 -0.05
C ASP A 68 17.41 9.43 -0.87
N ALA A 69 17.70 8.13 -0.75
CA ALA A 69 16.95 7.10 -1.47
C ALA A 69 15.49 6.99 -1.01
N ILE A 70 15.24 7.06 0.30
CA ILE A 70 13.89 7.02 0.86
C ILE A 70 13.11 8.28 0.48
N ASP A 71 13.73 9.46 0.55
CA ASP A 71 13.09 10.72 0.15
C ASP A 71 12.74 10.72 -1.35
N ALA A 72 13.65 10.21 -2.19
CA ALA A 72 13.37 10.02 -3.60
C ALA A 72 12.19 9.06 -3.84
N ALA A 73 12.17 7.91 -3.17
CA ALA A 73 11.11 6.92 -3.31
C ALA A 73 9.74 7.48 -2.89
N ILE A 74 9.68 8.21 -1.78
CA ILE A 74 8.46 8.89 -1.31
C ILE A 74 8.01 9.95 -2.32
N HIS A 75 8.94 10.77 -2.84
CA HIS A 75 8.64 11.76 -3.86
C HIS A 75 8.13 11.12 -5.16
N MET A 76 8.73 10.03 -5.61
CA MET A 76 8.28 9.26 -6.77
C MET A 76 6.85 8.73 -6.57
N GLN A 77 6.54 8.14 -5.44
CA GLN A 77 5.19 7.64 -5.12
C GLN A 77 4.17 8.78 -5.12
N ASN A 78 4.48 9.91 -4.48
CA ASN A 78 3.59 11.07 -4.45
C ASN A 78 3.34 11.64 -5.86
N THR A 79 4.36 11.68 -6.71
CA THR A 79 4.26 12.23 -8.06
C THR A 79 3.53 11.32 -9.02
N ILE A 80 3.78 10.01 -8.96
CA ILE A 80 3.26 9.05 -9.94
C ILE A 80 1.98 8.38 -9.44
N SER A 81 1.93 7.98 -8.17
CA SER A 81 0.85 7.16 -7.60
C SER A 81 -0.09 7.93 -6.67
N GLY A 82 0.28 9.15 -6.27
CA GLY A 82 -0.53 10.00 -5.39
C GLY A 82 -1.65 10.76 -6.11
N ASP A 83 -1.56 10.94 -7.41
CA ASP A 83 -2.60 11.57 -8.23
C ASP A 83 -3.63 10.51 -8.67
N GLU A 84 -4.86 10.62 -8.18
CA GLU A 84 -5.96 9.70 -8.50
C GLU A 84 -6.36 9.71 -9.99
N SER A 85 -6.04 10.79 -10.72
CA SER A 85 -6.25 10.87 -12.17
C SER A 85 -5.19 10.11 -12.98
N ASN A 86 -4.09 9.71 -12.34
CA ASN A 86 -2.99 9.03 -13.00
C ASN A 86 -3.26 7.53 -13.14
N VAL A 87 -3.27 7.05 -14.37
CA VAL A 87 -3.46 5.63 -14.70
C VAL A 87 -2.27 4.77 -14.26
N LEU A 88 -1.08 5.40 -14.05
CA LEU A 88 0.15 4.70 -13.67
C LEU A 88 0.30 4.59 -12.17
N SER A 89 0.89 3.49 -11.75
CA SER A 89 1.41 3.30 -10.40
C SER A 89 2.79 2.65 -10.46
N ILE A 90 3.61 2.91 -9.46
CA ILE A 90 4.95 2.34 -9.36
C ILE A 90 5.09 1.46 -8.12
N ARG A 91 6.06 0.57 -8.16
CA ARG A 91 6.57 -0.18 -7.03
C ARG A 91 8.07 0.08 -6.88
N VAL A 92 8.53 0.18 -5.66
CA VAL A 92 9.92 0.53 -5.38
C VAL A 92 10.53 -0.48 -4.41
N GLY A 93 11.72 -0.97 -4.75
CA GLY A 93 12.55 -1.80 -3.89
C GLY A 93 13.87 -1.10 -3.58
N LEU A 94 14.30 -1.13 -2.31
CA LEU A 94 15.46 -0.42 -1.82
C LEU A 94 16.37 -1.32 -0.99
N GLN A 95 17.70 -1.13 -1.12
CA GLN A 95 18.70 -1.73 -0.23
C GLN A 95 19.90 -0.81 -0.06
N TYR A 96 20.29 -0.55 1.18
CA TYR A 96 21.57 0.06 1.49
C TYR A 96 22.61 -1.00 1.76
N GLY A 97 23.75 -0.92 1.09
CA GLY A 97 24.85 -1.88 1.30
C GLY A 97 26.02 -1.67 0.37
N PRO A 98 27.03 -2.55 0.49
CA PRO A 98 28.22 -2.47 -0.34
C PRO A 98 27.91 -2.88 -1.79
N ALA A 99 28.51 -2.13 -2.74
CA ALA A 99 28.49 -2.45 -4.15
C ALA A 99 29.79 -2.02 -4.83
N ILE A 100 30.11 -2.65 -5.95
CA ILE A 100 31.28 -2.39 -6.78
C ILE A 100 30.81 -1.69 -8.05
N SER A 101 31.35 -0.50 -8.32
CA SER A 101 31.11 0.20 -9.59
C SER A 101 32.10 -0.30 -10.64
N LYS A 102 31.58 -0.77 -11.77
CA LYS A 102 32.41 -1.22 -12.90
C LYS A 102 31.72 -0.86 -14.21
N GLU A 103 32.46 -0.15 -15.09
CA GLU A 103 31.99 0.22 -16.45
C GLU A 103 30.62 0.94 -16.46
N GLY A 104 30.37 1.78 -15.45
CA GLY A 104 29.10 2.53 -15.34
C GLY A 104 27.94 1.73 -14.74
N ASP A 105 28.15 0.45 -14.38
CA ASP A 105 27.15 -0.39 -13.71
C ASP A 105 27.55 -0.66 -12.25
N LEU A 106 26.58 -1.17 -11.44
CA LEU A 106 26.81 -1.56 -10.05
C LEU A 106 26.55 -3.06 -9.86
N PHE A 107 27.43 -3.69 -9.11
CA PHE A 107 27.41 -5.12 -8.81
C PHE A 107 27.55 -5.36 -7.31
N GLY A 108 26.89 -6.38 -6.79
CA GLY A 108 27.01 -6.78 -5.40
C GLY A 108 25.70 -7.30 -4.80
N ASP A 109 25.79 -7.78 -3.56
CA ASP A 109 24.63 -8.33 -2.82
C ASP A 109 23.52 -7.28 -2.64
N ALA A 110 23.90 -6.03 -2.38
CA ALA A 110 22.95 -4.94 -2.22
C ALA A 110 22.09 -4.71 -3.48
N VAL A 111 22.65 -4.88 -4.68
CA VAL A 111 21.91 -4.79 -5.95
C VAL A 111 20.89 -5.90 -6.06
N ASN A 112 21.29 -7.14 -5.76
CA ASN A 112 20.41 -8.31 -5.84
C ASN A 112 19.27 -8.23 -4.80
N VAL A 113 19.57 -7.73 -3.60
CA VAL A 113 18.54 -7.55 -2.57
C VAL A 113 17.57 -6.45 -2.94
N ALA A 114 18.04 -5.30 -3.45
CA ALA A 114 17.16 -4.21 -3.91
C ALA A 114 16.21 -4.68 -5.04
N ALA A 115 16.72 -5.40 -6.04
CA ALA A 115 15.90 -5.98 -7.11
C ALA A 115 14.85 -6.96 -6.57
N ARG A 116 15.22 -7.79 -5.57
CA ARG A 116 14.27 -8.69 -4.89
C ARG A 116 13.19 -7.91 -4.14
N MET A 117 13.54 -6.80 -3.47
CA MET A 117 12.57 -5.95 -2.77
C MET A 117 11.58 -5.31 -3.76
N ALA A 118 12.03 -4.89 -4.93
CA ALA A 118 11.14 -4.43 -6.02
C ALA A 118 10.21 -5.55 -6.51
N GLY A 119 10.72 -6.78 -6.63
CA GLY A 119 9.91 -7.96 -7.00
C GLY A 119 8.86 -8.35 -5.95
N VAL A 120 9.10 -8.08 -4.66
CA VAL A 120 8.14 -8.31 -3.55
C VAL A 120 7.12 -7.19 -3.46
N ALA A 121 7.50 -5.97 -3.83
CA ALA A 121 6.64 -4.80 -3.76
C ALA A 121 5.44 -4.92 -4.70
N LYS A 122 4.27 -4.55 -4.21
CA LYS A 122 3.05 -4.35 -5.01
C LYS A 122 2.98 -2.90 -5.50
N ALA A 123 2.03 -2.62 -6.40
CA ALA A 123 1.72 -1.25 -6.81
C ALA A 123 1.57 -0.32 -5.60
N LYS A 124 2.13 0.88 -5.70
CA LYS A 124 2.13 1.90 -4.62
C LYS A 124 2.89 1.52 -3.34
N GLN A 125 3.78 0.54 -3.40
CA GLN A 125 4.59 0.14 -2.25
C GLN A 125 6.06 0.51 -2.42
N ILE A 126 6.68 0.88 -1.30
CA ILE A 126 8.12 1.05 -1.14
C ILE A 126 8.57 -0.03 -0.14
N ILE A 127 9.35 -1.00 -0.60
CA ILE A 127 9.83 -2.12 0.20
C ILE A 127 11.33 -2.02 0.38
N THR A 128 11.79 -2.25 1.60
CA THR A 128 13.21 -2.26 1.93
C THR A 128 13.51 -3.28 3.04
N THR A 129 14.76 -3.34 3.47
CA THR A 129 15.20 -4.26 4.50
C THR A 129 15.59 -3.54 5.80
N GLU A 130 15.72 -4.30 6.88
CA GLU A 130 16.22 -3.81 8.16
C GLU A 130 17.57 -3.09 8.04
N TRP A 131 18.49 -3.57 7.19
CA TRP A 131 19.78 -2.93 6.95
C TRP A 131 19.65 -1.48 6.47
N THR A 132 18.71 -1.23 5.58
CA THR A 132 18.40 0.13 5.12
C THR A 132 17.80 0.96 6.25
N ILE A 133 16.83 0.39 6.99
CA ILE A 133 16.15 1.07 8.10
C ILE A 133 17.14 1.51 9.18
N GLN A 134 18.12 0.69 9.50
CA GLN A 134 19.16 1.02 10.50
C GLN A 134 20.04 2.21 10.10
N LYS A 135 20.12 2.53 8.80
CA LYS A 135 20.89 3.66 8.25
C LYS A 135 20.09 4.95 8.09
N LEU A 136 18.77 4.88 8.27
CA LEU A 136 17.91 6.06 8.23
C LEU A 136 18.07 6.92 9.49
N THR A 137 17.89 8.22 9.32
CA THR A 137 17.69 9.13 10.45
C THR A 137 16.43 8.76 11.23
N ALA A 138 16.37 9.18 12.51
CA ALA A 138 15.24 8.83 13.38
C ALA A 138 13.88 9.30 12.81
N ASP A 139 13.87 10.41 12.10
CA ASP A 139 12.65 11.00 11.55
C ASP A 139 12.10 10.16 10.38
N ARG A 140 12.98 9.73 9.46
CA ARG A 140 12.59 8.89 8.33
C ARG A 140 12.25 7.45 8.74
N ARG A 141 12.90 6.96 9.79
CA ARG A 141 12.65 5.63 10.34
C ARG A 141 11.22 5.46 10.86
N LYS A 142 10.58 6.54 11.33
CA LYS A 142 9.18 6.51 11.79
C LYS A 142 8.20 6.10 10.70
N ASN A 143 8.52 6.37 9.45
CA ASN A 143 7.68 6.02 8.30
C ASN A 143 7.82 4.56 7.88
N ALA A 144 8.71 3.78 8.49
CA ALA A 144 8.95 2.40 8.15
C ALA A 144 8.32 1.45 9.17
N ARG A 145 7.64 0.41 8.70
CA ARG A 145 7.04 -0.63 9.52
C ARG A 145 7.46 -2.01 9.06
N LEU A 146 7.58 -2.93 9.99
CA LEU A 146 7.86 -4.34 9.68
C LEU A 146 6.70 -4.89 8.83
N PHE A 147 7.02 -5.45 7.67
CA PHE A 147 6.06 -5.96 6.71
C PHE A 147 6.02 -7.49 6.69
N ASP A 148 7.20 -8.12 6.65
CA ASP A 148 7.32 -9.57 6.56
C ASP A 148 8.72 -10.03 7.01
N HIS A 149 8.86 -11.34 7.20
CA HIS A 149 10.14 -12.02 7.42
C HIS A 149 10.37 -12.99 6.27
N THR A 150 11.51 -12.91 5.60
CA THR A 150 11.86 -13.86 4.54
C THR A 150 13.21 -14.48 4.76
N LYS A 151 13.35 -15.75 4.40
CA LYS A 151 14.65 -16.40 4.36
C LYS A 151 15.38 -16.00 3.08
N VAL A 152 16.57 -15.49 3.20
CA VAL A 152 17.43 -15.23 2.04
C VAL A 152 17.99 -16.58 1.56
N LYS A 153 17.68 -16.93 0.30
CA LYS A 153 18.21 -18.15 -0.31
C LYS A 153 19.74 -18.12 -0.29
N GLY A 154 20.38 -19.02 0.50
CA GLY A 154 21.81 -19.09 0.66
C GLY A 154 22.40 -18.36 1.89
N LYS A 155 21.55 -17.81 2.78
CA LYS A 155 21.93 -17.35 4.12
C LYS A 155 20.96 -17.95 5.12
N ASP A 156 21.46 -18.36 6.29
CA ASP A 156 20.64 -18.93 7.37
C ASP A 156 19.85 -17.85 8.14
N ASP A 157 20.14 -16.58 7.88
CA ASP A 157 19.53 -15.46 8.57
C ASP A 157 18.18 -15.08 7.95
N GLU A 158 17.19 -14.87 8.80
CA GLU A 158 15.90 -14.27 8.41
C GLU A 158 16.10 -12.78 8.14
N LEU A 159 15.67 -12.33 6.96
CA LEU A 159 15.70 -10.92 6.57
C LEU A 159 14.38 -10.27 6.92
N ASN A 160 14.41 -9.27 7.80
CA ASN A 160 13.28 -8.43 8.10
C ASN A 160 13.01 -7.46 6.95
N ILE A 161 11.81 -7.55 6.38
CA ILE A 161 11.34 -6.69 5.29
C ILE A 161 10.45 -5.59 5.86
N TYR A 162 10.67 -4.38 5.43
CA TYR A 162 9.93 -3.19 5.86
C TYR A 162 9.18 -2.54 4.71
N LEU A 163 7.98 -2.08 4.99
CA LEU A 163 7.21 -1.19 4.14
C LEU A 163 7.44 0.24 4.61
N VAL A 164 7.77 1.14 3.68
CA VAL A 164 7.88 2.57 3.96
C VAL A 164 6.57 3.25 3.58
N ASN A 165 5.95 3.93 4.55
CA ASN A 165 4.76 4.73 4.33
C ASN A 165 5.13 6.05 3.65
N TRP A 166 4.49 6.37 2.54
CA TRP A 166 4.72 7.59 1.75
C TRP A 166 3.48 8.50 1.71
N GLU A 167 2.32 8.00 2.14
CA GLU A 167 1.09 8.77 2.19
C GLU A 167 1.15 9.80 3.32
N ASP A 168 0.68 11.01 3.05
CA ASP A 168 0.73 12.13 3.99
C ASP A 168 -0.19 11.88 5.19
N GLU A 169 0.39 11.93 6.41
CA GLU A 169 -0.36 11.84 7.68
C GLU A 169 -1.45 12.92 7.82
N SER A 170 -1.37 14.01 7.06
CA SER A 170 -2.39 15.07 7.07
C SER A 170 -3.76 14.58 6.57
N ARG A 171 -3.81 13.52 5.76
CA ARG A 171 -5.08 12.86 5.39
C ARG A 171 -5.71 12.15 6.59
N VAL A 172 -4.90 11.52 7.43
CA VAL A 172 -5.36 10.87 8.68
C VAL A 172 -5.90 11.93 9.65
N THR A 173 -5.24 13.07 9.77
CA THR A 173 -5.59 14.15 10.72
C THR A 173 -6.92 14.84 10.36
N ARG A 174 -7.30 14.93 9.09
CA ARG A 174 -8.59 15.53 8.68
C ARG A 174 -9.80 14.71 9.14
N PHE A 175 -9.65 13.40 9.29
CA PHE A 175 -10.71 12.53 9.77
C PHE A 175 -10.73 12.39 11.30
N ALA A 176 -9.60 12.65 11.97
CA ALA A 176 -9.45 12.50 13.41
C ALA A 176 -10.10 13.63 14.25
N THR A 177 -10.46 14.76 13.65
CA THR A 177 -11.03 15.92 14.37
C THR A 177 -12.44 15.69 14.92
N ALA A 178 -13.13 14.63 14.52
CA ALA A 178 -14.49 14.32 14.99
C ALA A 178 -14.54 13.27 16.13
N TYR A 179 -13.45 12.56 16.39
CA TYR A 179 -13.41 11.53 17.41
C TYR A 179 -12.19 11.72 18.35
N SER A 180 -12.45 11.63 19.64
CA SER A 180 -11.49 11.92 20.73
C SER A 180 -10.04 11.46 20.42
N MET A 181 -9.12 12.41 20.23
CA MET A 181 -7.69 12.19 19.97
C MET A 181 -6.99 11.21 20.93
N LYS A 182 -7.59 10.91 22.06
CA LYS A 182 -7.02 10.08 23.13
C LYS A 182 -6.98 8.58 22.79
N ASN A 183 -7.87 8.11 21.92
CA ASN A 183 -7.96 6.68 21.54
C ASN A 183 -7.23 6.34 20.23
N ILE A 184 -7.02 7.34 19.35
CA ILE A 184 -6.40 7.14 18.04
C ILE A 184 -4.88 6.97 18.15
N SER A 185 -4.23 7.64 19.10
CA SER A 185 -2.76 7.58 19.28
C SER A 185 -2.24 6.22 19.79
N ALA A 186 -3.12 5.34 20.25
CA ALA A 186 -2.77 4.00 20.75
C ALA A 186 -3.08 2.88 19.75
N SER A 187 -3.81 3.17 18.66
CA SER A 187 -4.29 2.17 17.70
C SER A 187 -3.34 2.06 16.52
N LYS A 188 -2.96 0.83 16.16
CA LYS A 188 -2.08 0.55 15.01
C LYS A 188 -2.81 0.61 13.66
N MET A 189 -4.13 0.47 13.65
CA MET A 189 -4.99 0.50 12.47
C MET A 189 -6.32 1.15 12.79
N LEU A 190 -6.85 1.91 11.85
CA LEU A 190 -8.21 2.41 11.93
C LEU A 190 -8.94 2.21 10.60
N MET A 191 -10.25 2.02 10.69
CA MET A 191 -11.14 1.93 9.55
C MET A 191 -12.16 3.05 9.61
N VAL A 192 -12.31 3.78 8.54
CA VAL A 192 -13.39 4.75 8.36
C VAL A 192 -14.49 4.10 7.55
N LEU A 193 -15.69 4.06 8.09
CA LEU A 193 -16.89 3.60 7.40
C LEU A 193 -17.81 4.78 7.14
N LYS A 194 -18.38 4.87 5.93
CA LYS A 194 -19.43 5.84 5.60
C LYS A 194 -20.65 5.09 5.10
N TYR A 195 -21.79 5.35 5.71
CA TYR A 195 -23.06 4.71 5.38
C TYR A 195 -24.24 5.60 5.78
N SER A 196 -25.28 5.66 4.98
CA SER A 196 -26.51 6.42 5.28
C SER A 196 -26.25 7.85 5.78
N GLY A 197 -25.26 8.55 5.21
CA GLY A 197 -24.86 9.90 5.62
C GLY A 197 -24.11 10.00 6.95
N LYS A 198 -23.78 8.86 7.59
CA LYS A 198 -22.99 8.76 8.83
C LYS A 198 -21.56 8.41 8.49
N GLU A 199 -20.63 8.86 9.33
CA GLU A 199 -19.24 8.45 9.32
C GLU A 199 -18.91 7.82 10.67
N LEU A 200 -18.29 6.65 10.66
CA LEU A 200 -17.87 5.89 11.84
C LEU A 200 -16.38 5.54 11.71
N ILE A 201 -15.60 5.96 12.68
CA ILE A 201 -14.18 5.58 12.80
C ILE A 201 -14.10 4.41 13.77
N ILE A 202 -13.47 3.32 13.34
CA ILE A 202 -13.31 2.09 14.11
C ILE A 202 -11.82 1.83 14.30
N THR A 203 -11.43 1.60 15.53
CA THR A 203 -10.06 1.20 15.90
C THR A 203 -10.01 -0.29 16.25
N ASP A 204 -8.81 -0.85 16.41
CA ASP A 204 -8.62 -2.20 16.91
C ASP A 204 -9.20 -2.40 18.32
N GLN A 205 -9.27 -1.34 19.13
CA GLN A 205 -9.86 -1.37 20.45
C GLN A 205 -11.39 -1.49 20.43
N ASP A 206 -12.05 -0.85 19.45
CA ASP A 206 -13.51 -0.89 19.29
C ASP A 206 -14.01 -2.28 18.86
N LEU A 207 -13.12 -3.09 18.27
CA LEU A 207 -13.41 -4.46 17.81
C LEU A 207 -12.95 -5.55 18.77
N ALA A 208 -12.75 -5.24 20.06
CA ALA A 208 -12.57 -6.25 21.10
C ALA A 208 -13.75 -7.25 21.10
N ASN A 209 -14.95 -6.77 20.72
CA ASN A 209 -16.09 -7.60 20.33
C ASN A 209 -16.43 -7.30 18.86
N ALA A 210 -16.79 -8.34 18.09
CA ALA A 210 -17.17 -8.17 16.71
C ALA A 210 -18.39 -7.24 16.59
N MET A 211 -18.32 -6.24 15.69
CA MET A 211 -19.45 -5.36 15.36
C MET A 211 -20.39 -6.06 14.37
N THR A 212 -21.68 -5.94 14.60
CA THR A 212 -22.72 -6.51 13.73
C THR A 212 -23.20 -5.50 12.70
N ILE A 213 -23.44 -5.99 11.48
CA ILE A 213 -23.96 -5.23 10.35
C ILE A 213 -25.24 -5.93 9.86
N GLY A 214 -26.31 -5.21 9.66
CA GLY A 214 -27.56 -5.81 9.16
C GLY A 214 -28.73 -4.86 9.17
N ARG A 215 -29.95 -5.37 8.90
CA ARG A 215 -31.15 -4.55 8.88
C ARG A 215 -31.84 -4.39 10.23
N ASP A 216 -31.46 -5.20 11.23
CA ASP A 216 -32.01 -5.07 12.57
C ASP A 216 -31.46 -3.80 13.22
N SER A 217 -32.34 -3.05 13.88
CA SER A 217 -31.97 -1.81 14.58
C SER A 217 -31.00 -2.04 15.75
N ASN A 218 -30.88 -3.27 16.23
CA ASN A 218 -29.93 -3.65 17.28
C ASN A 218 -28.51 -3.93 16.74
N CYS A 219 -28.31 -3.93 15.40
CA CYS A 219 -26.97 -4.01 14.85
C CYS A 219 -26.17 -2.73 15.12
N ASN A 220 -24.85 -2.87 15.32
CA ASN A 220 -23.96 -1.72 15.46
C ASN A 220 -24.03 -0.82 14.21
N ILE A 221 -24.15 -1.43 13.03
CA ILE A 221 -24.38 -0.76 11.74
C ILE A 221 -25.71 -1.27 11.21
N ALA A 222 -26.77 -0.52 11.50
CA ALA A 222 -28.11 -0.83 11.03
C ALA A 222 -28.39 -0.16 9.68
N LEU A 223 -28.73 -0.94 8.66
CA LEU A 223 -29.02 -0.49 7.29
C LEU A 223 -30.35 -1.03 6.82
N ASN A 224 -31.24 -0.17 6.37
CA ASN A 224 -32.53 -0.58 5.80
C ASN A 224 -32.38 -1.06 4.34
N ALA A 225 -31.54 -2.07 4.14
CA ALA A 225 -31.29 -2.69 2.84
C ALA A 225 -32.27 -3.88 2.63
N VAL A 226 -32.97 -3.88 1.51
CA VAL A 226 -34.05 -4.85 1.21
C VAL A 226 -33.57 -6.30 1.28
N TYR A 227 -32.35 -6.55 0.78
CA TYR A 227 -31.77 -7.90 0.70
C TYR A 227 -30.91 -8.26 1.93
N ALA A 228 -30.76 -7.34 2.88
CA ALA A 228 -29.99 -7.61 4.09
C ALA A 228 -30.74 -8.53 5.06
N SER A 229 -30.04 -9.49 5.64
CA SER A 229 -30.50 -10.26 6.79
C SER A 229 -30.56 -9.38 8.04
N ARG A 230 -31.32 -9.81 9.08
CA ARG A 230 -31.38 -9.10 10.38
C ARG A 230 -29.97 -8.84 10.90
N THR A 231 -29.20 -9.89 11.11
CA THR A 231 -27.75 -9.85 11.27
C THR A 231 -27.16 -10.44 10.00
N HIS A 232 -26.51 -9.60 9.20
CA HIS A 232 -26.05 -9.97 7.85
C HIS A 232 -24.56 -10.32 7.83
N ALA A 233 -23.77 -9.45 8.43
CA ALA A 233 -22.33 -9.61 8.50
C ALA A 233 -21.77 -9.15 9.84
N THR A 234 -20.54 -9.49 10.11
CA THR A 234 -19.78 -9.01 11.26
C THR A 234 -18.47 -8.40 10.81
N LEU A 235 -18.04 -7.37 11.52
CA LEU A 235 -16.72 -6.78 11.38
C LEU A 235 -15.91 -7.09 12.64
N SER A 236 -14.75 -7.68 12.48
CA SER A 236 -13.86 -8.08 13.57
C SER A 236 -12.40 -7.79 13.23
N ILE A 237 -11.52 -7.96 14.19
CA ILE A 237 -10.07 -7.90 13.96
C ILE A 237 -9.45 -9.27 14.21
N ASN A 238 -8.59 -9.71 13.31
CA ASN A 238 -7.82 -10.92 13.48
C ASN A 238 -6.38 -10.68 13.02
N ARG A 239 -5.43 -10.92 13.92
CA ARG A 239 -3.99 -10.69 13.67
C ARG A 239 -3.69 -9.31 13.05
N GLY A 240 -4.33 -8.27 13.58
CA GLY A 240 -4.15 -6.90 13.11
C GLY A 240 -4.75 -6.61 11.73
N LYS A 241 -5.74 -7.39 11.26
CA LYS A 241 -6.47 -7.15 10.02
C LYS A 241 -7.96 -7.04 10.30
N PHE A 242 -8.64 -6.10 9.65
CA PHE A 242 -10.10 -6.05 9.65
C PHE A 242 -10.66 -7.20 8.82
N ILE A 243 -11.58 -7.95 9.41
CA ILE A 243 -12.20 -9.13 8.80
C ILE A 243 -13.70 -8.90 8.70
N LEU A 244 -14.23 -8.96 7.51
CA LEU A 244 -15.68 -9.03 7.26
C LEU A 244 -16.08 -10.50 7.24
N GLY A 245 -16.99 -10.91 8.10
CA GLY A 245 -17.57 -12.26 8.12
C GLY A 245 -19.01 -12.21 7.68
N ASP A 246 -19.38 -12.89 6.61
CA ASP A 246 -20.79 -13.01 6.16
C ASP A 246 -21.50 -14.13 6.92
N GLN A 247 -22.73 -13.85 7.39
CA GLN A 247 -23.62 -14.81 8.06
C GLN A 247 -25.01 -14.84 7.42
N SER A 248 -25.14 -14.22 6.26
CA SER A 248 -26.41 -13.93 5.62
C SER A 248 -26.95 -15.10 4.78
N SER A 249 -28.17 -14.93 4.32
CA SER A 249 -28.78 -15.81 3.32
C SER A 249 -28.44 -15.43 1.89
N ASN A 250 -28.26 -14.12 1.64
CA ASN A 250 -28.07 -13.60 0.30
C ASN A 250 -26.61 -13.27 -0.06
N GLY A 251 -25.68 -13.34 0.93
CA GLY A 251 -24.27 -13.02 0.77
C GLY A 251 -23.97 -11.53 0.79
N THR A 252 -22.72 -11.20 0.95
CA THR A 252 -22.18 -9.85 0.95
C THR A 252 -21.32 -9.64 -0.29
N TYR A 253 -21.50 -8.53 -0.98
CA TYR A 253 -20.63 -8.14 -2.10
C TYR A 253 -19.63 -7.10 -1.58
N VAL A 254 -18.37 -7.30 -1.91
CA VAL A 254 -17.28 -6.38 -1.56
C VAL A 254 -16.55 -5.99 -2.83
N ARG A 255 -16.41 -4.68 -3.06
CA ARG A 255 -15.59 -4.15 -4.15
C ARG A 255 -14.44 -3.37 -3.56
N PHE A 256 -13.21 -3.82 -3.76
CA PHE A 256 -12.04 -2.98 -3.50
C PHE A 256 -11.89 -1.95 -4.62
N LYS A 257 -11.39 -0.77 -4.28
CA LYS A 257 -11.22 0.32 -5.27
C LYS A 257 -10.45 -0.17 -6.50
N GLY A 258 -11.05 -0.02 -7.69
CA GLY A 258 -10.47 -0.44 -8.97
C GLY A 258 -10.52 -1.95 -9.25
N GLN A 259 -11.33 -2.72 -8.52
CA GLN A 259 -11.51 -4.16 -8.73
C GLN A 259 -12.99 -4.50 -9.00
N GLU A 260 -13.24 -5.73 -9.45
CA GLU A 260 -14.60 -6.27 -9.60
C GLU A 260 -15.19 -6.67 -8.24
N ASP A 261 -16.51 -6.93 -8.22
CA ASP A 261 -17.21 -7.41 -7.04
C ASP A 261 -16.73 -8.80 -6.63
N LEU A 262 -16.37 -8.93 -5.36
CA LEU A 262 -16.15 -10.21 -4.71
C LEU A 262 -17.43 -10.60 -3.97
N PHE A 263 -17.92 -11.79 -4.21
CA PHE A 263 -19.08 -12.35 -3.51
C PHE A 263 -18.62 -13.23 -2.35
N VAL A 264 -19.08 -12.89 -1.15
CA VAL A 264 -18.77 -13.59 0.11
C VAL A 264 -20.06 -14.10 0.70
N ARG A 265 -20.15 -15.40 0.97
CA ARG A 265 -21.34 -16.00 1.58
C ARG A 265 -20.95 -17.09 2.59
N ARG A 266 -21.24 -16.84 3.86
CA ARG A 266 -20.86 -17.67 5.00
C ARG A 266 -19.37 -17.93 5.11
N GLU A 267 -18.61 -16.95 4.67
CA GLU A 267 -17.15 -16.92 4.65
C GLU A 267 -16.65 -15.63 5.25
N SER A 268 -15.35 -15.53 5.45
CA SER A 268 -14.68 -14.34 5.96
C SER A 268 -13.70 -13.80 4.94
N LEU A 269 -13.71 -12.47 4.76
CA LEU A 269 -12.84 -11.74 3.84
C LEU A 269 -12.02 -10.71 4.61
N PRO A 270 -10.68 -10.73 4.53
CA PRO A 270 -9.86 -9.64 5.00
C PRO A 270 -10.09 -8.38 4.17
N LEU A 271 -10.42 -7.27 4.84
CA LEU A 271 -10.55 -5.97 4.20
C LEU A 271 -9.18 -5.28 4.17
N VAL A 272 -8.85 -4.65 3.02
CA VAL A 272 -7.59 -3.92 2.81
C VAL A 272 -7.85 -2.68 1.95
N GLY A 273 -7.13 -1.59 2.24
CA GLY A 273 -7.26 -0.33 1.49
C GLY A 273 -8.66 0.25 1.54
N ASP A 274 -9.16 0.68 0.38
CA ASP A 274 -10.45 1.34 0.21
C ASP A 274 -11.41 0.45 -0.57
N GLY A 275 -12.71 0.61 -0.32
CA GLY A 275 -13.72 -0.14 -1.07
C GLY A 275 -15.14 0.09 -0.60
N TYR A 276 -16.01 -0.79 -1.06
CA TYR A 276 -17.45 -0.76 -0.80
C TYR A 276 -17.92 -2.14 -0.33
N ILE A 277 -18.91 -2.15 0.54
CA ILE A 277 -19.63 -3.33 1.03
C ILE A 277 -21.11 -3.15 0.71
N SER A 278 -21.73 -4.12 0.06
CA SER A 278 -23.15 -4.16 -0.27
C SER A 278 -23.78 -5.45 0.28
N LEU A 279 -24.91 -5.32 0.95
CA LEU A 279 -25.58 -6.41 1.65
C LEU A 279 -26.65 -7.07 0.78
N GLY A 280 -26.32 -8.23 0.19
CA GLY A 280 -27.26 -9.09 -0.55
C GLY A 280 -27.47 -8.72 -2.01
N GLU A 281 -26.81 -7.70 -2.53
CA GLU A 281 -26.87 -7.26 -3.93
C GLU A 281 -25.51 -6.73 -4.40
N ALA A 282 -25.26 -6.73 -5.72
CA ALA A 282 -24.02 -6.23 -6.30
C ALA A 282 -23.77 -4.76 -5.90
N VAL A 283 -22.48 -4.38 -5.86
CA VAL A 283 -22.08 -3.03 -5.43
C VAL A 283 -22.61 -1.97 -6.40
N ASN A 284 -23.45 -1.09 -5.88
CA ASN A 284 -23.86 0.15 -6.52
C ASN A 284 -23.43 1.33 -5.62
N GLU A 285 -22.42 2.07 -6.06
CA GLU A 285 -21.82 3.18 -5.29
C GLU A 285 -22.79 4.34 -5.01
N GLN A 286 -23.87 4.44 -5.79
CA GLN A 286 -24.96 5.43 -5.61
C GLN A 286 -26.08 4.93 -4.69
N SER A 287 -26.03 3.68 -4.24
CA SER A 287 -27.06 3.13 -3.35
C SER A 287 -27.04 3.83 -1.99
N PRO A 288 -28.20 4.23 -1.44
CA PRO A 288 -28.27 4.83 -0.10
C PRO A 288 -27.89 3.85 1.02
N THR A 289 -27.82 2.56 0.71
CA THR A 289 -27.48 1.50 1.66
C THR A 289 -26.06 0.97 1.48
N ILE A 290 -25.28 1.59 0.58
CA ILE A 290 -23.87 1.22 0.41
C ILE A 290 -23.04 1.63 1.64
N ILE A 291 -22.09 0.78 2.02
CA ILE A 291 -21.06 1.13 3.00
C ILE A 291 -19.76 1.33 2.24
N SER A 292 -19.17 2.51 2.30
CA SER A 292 -17.80 2.70 1.87
C SER A 292 -16.85 2.51 3.06
N PHE A 293 -15.69 1.92 2.84
CA PHE A 293 -14.65 1.77 3.84
C PHE A 293 -13.30 2.27 3.35
N SER A 294 -12.51 2.77 4.29
CA SER A 294 -11.12 3.16 4.08
C SER A 294 -10.30 2.71 5.27
N ILE A 295 -9.25 1.90 5.05
CA ILE A 295 -8.39 1.38 6.11
C ILE A 295 -7.10 2.17 6.11
N LEU A 296 -6.87 2.87 7.22
CA LEU A 296 -5.70 3.67 7.47
C LEU A 296 -4.84 2.99 8.53
N GLN A 297 -3.53 3.01 8.33
CA GLN A 297 -2.60 2.53 9.33
C GLN A 297 -1.97 3.74 9.99
N THR A 298 -2.19 3.90 11.27
CA THR A 298 -1.46 4.87 12.09
C THR A 298 -0.13 4.23 12.44
N GLY A 299 0.95 4.85 11.96
CA GLY A 299 2.33 4.40 12.12
C GLY A 299 2.80 4.31 13.56
#